data_90a9f22be0d7975082ebf8aaf144e7f7
#
_entry.id   90a9f22be0d7975082ebf8aaf144e7f7
#
_cell.length_a   1.000
_cell.length_b   1.000
_cell.length_c   1.000
_cell.angle_alpha   90.00
_cell.angle_beta   90.00
_cell.angle_gamma   90.00
#
_symmetry.space_group_name_H-M   'P 1'
#
loop_
_entity.id
_entity.type
_entity.pdbx_description
1 polymer ?
#
loop_
_entity_poly.entity_id
_entity_poly.type
_entity_poly.pdbx_seq_one_letter_code
_entity_poly.pdbx_strand_id
1 'polypeptide(L)'
;MNAHPNLSRPIRSLLRLIPIVTASFLGLLAQPPVVAGEASEARLPTIDPDYCGVTFPPNIAPLDFRIQEPGLSFEIRIAGAAGTPVEIFSRKPQVVVPIKPWRALLEANRGQPITIQVAAMRETGELDRFAVITNFVAPEPIDGFLVYRRLNWQFARYANGSIGIYQRNLADFQETELVRIKERNADNRGTCVNCHTFLKNQPDVMALHARVGTTGEKPMIIANKGTITTVAKPFGLLAWHPSGHLLAFSQNMFSMILHSVGRNRDVYDGAGDIGIYTLASETVTMPPKISLPDRFETWPTWSPDGKYLYFCSGPKLPVQQYQEIKYDLMRIAFDEASGAWGDVEEVLSSKTTGLSIAEPRISPDGNHLLFCMFPYSSFPGTQPESDLYLMDLRTKKYQRLDAVNSNRSECWHSWSSNGRWFVFSSKRRDGLLTRPYFSYFDSQGQAHKPFLLPQKDPADFYDSLPQMINLPELVTGPVPYGQRTWFKAMFAPEHRVVPKQSGETSDAPASMGEPGSPMN
;
A
#
# COMPACT_ATOMS: atom_id res chain seq x y z
N MET A 1 1.34 -53.73 53.79
CA MET A 1 2.43 -54.45 54.50
C MET A 1 3.54 -53.48 54.71
N ASN A 2 3.67 -52.98 55.88
CA ASN A 2 4.85 -52.83 56.73
C ASN A 2 5.96 -51.91 56.19
N ALA A 3 6.50 -50.97 56.92
CA ALA A 3 6.32 -50.36 58.23
C ALA A 3 7.50 -49.39 58.40
N HIS A 4 7.27 -48.29 58.99
CA HIS A 4 8.25 -47.38 59.64
C HIS A 4 9.06 -48.14 60.74
N PRO A 5 10.14 -47.61 61.38
CA PRO A 5 10.13 -46.27 62.03
C PRO A 5 11.50 -45.56 62.13
N ASN A 6 11.46 -44.21 62.33
CA ASN A 6 11.80 -43.43 63.55
C ASN A 6 13.15 -43.60 64.25
N LEU A 7 13.77 -42.47 64.59
CA LEU A 7 14.22 -41.95 65.87
C LEU A 7 15.34 -40.95 65.74
N SER A 8 15.14 -39.68 65.99
CA SER A 8 15.20 -38.85 67.21
C SER A 8 16.56 -38.31 67.67
N ARG A 9 16.70 -36.97 67.56
CA ARG A 9 17.18 -35.94 68.53
C ARG A 9 18.33 -36.28 69.51
N PRO A 10 18.90 -35.23 70.16
CA PRO A 10 19.61 -33.98 69.85
C PRO A 10 20.92 -33.86 70.66
N ILE A 11 21.77 -32.83 70.44
CA ILE A 11 22.66 -32.32 71.53
C ILE A 11 22.95 -30.83 71.32
N ARG A 12 22.91 -30.15 72.44
CA ARG A 12 22.98 -28.70 72.72
C ARG A 12 24.40 -28.13 72.71
N SER A 13 24.48 -26.84 72.34
CA SER A 13 25.18 -25.74 73.05
C SER A 13 26.71 -25.68 73.05
N LEU A 14 27.21 -24.51 72.63
CA LEU A 14 27.97 -23.59 73.48
C LEU A 14 28.26 -22.28 72.73
N LEU A 15 27.74 -21.17 73.30
CA LEU A 15 28.11 -19.83 72.98
C LEU A 15 29.57 -19.57 73.30
N ARG A 16 30.32 -18.92 72.40
CA ARG A 16 31.42 -18.00 72.76
C ARG A 16 31.31 -16.72 71.96
N LEU A 17 31.06 -15.64 72.68
CA LEU A 17 31.19 -14.25 72.23
C LEU A 17 32.67 -13.93 71.93
N ILE A 18 32.92 -13.32 70.78
CA ILE A 18 34.16 -12.59 70.45
C ILE A 18 33.72 -11.24 69.89
N PRO A 19 34.34 -10.13 70.36
CA PRO A 19 33.89 -8.78 70.01
C PRO A 19 34.29 -8.38 68.59
N ILE A 20 33.33 -7.76 67.88
CA ILE A 20 33.52 -7.17 66.56
C ILE A 20 34.22 -5.82 66.73
N VAL A 21 35.43 -5.74 66.19
CA VAL A 21 36.14 -4.47 65.96
C VAL A 21 35.73 -4.01 64.54
N THR A 22 34.92 -2.95 64.47
CA THR A 22 34.58 -2.26 63.25
C THR A 22 35.77 -1.38 62.80
N ALA A 23 36.49 -1.86 61.80
CA ALA A 23 37.40 -0.99 61.06
C ALA A 23 36.70 -0.53 59.79
N SER A 24 36.30 0.76 59.75
CA SER A 24 35.79 1.42 58.57
C SER A 24 36.94 1.69 57.58
N PHE A 25 37.03 0.85 56.52
CA PHE A 25 37.85 1.17 55.36
C PHE A 25 36.99 1.89 54.35
N LEU A 26 37.14 3.22 54.23
CA LEU A 26 36.77 4.00 53.05
C LEU A 26 37.70 3.60 51.91
N GLY A 27 37.29 2.63 51.10
CA GLY A 27 37.94 2.35 49.83
C GLY A 27 37.45 3.33 48.78
N LEU A 28 38.23 4.33 48.43
CA LEU A 28 38.09 5.09 47.19
C LEU A 28 38.28 4.12 46.03
N LEU A 29 37.19 3.66 45.42
CA LEU A 29 37.24 3.01 44.12
C LEU A 29 37.54 4.08 43.06
N ALA A 30 38.81 4.18 42.69
CA ALA A 30 39.23 4.91 41.52
C ALA A 30 38.56 4.29 40.29
N GLN A 31 37.63 5.03 39.65
CA GLN A 31 37.14 4.66 38.33
C GLN A 31 38.31 4.66 37.35
N PRO A 32 38.46 3.63 36.49
CA PRO A 32 39.47 3.68 35.45
C PRO A 32 39.20 4.88 34.53
N PRO A 33 40.24 5.55 34.02
CA PRO A 33 40.04 6.65 33.10
C PRO A 33 39.31 6.15 31.85
N VAL A 34 38.19 6.77 31.57
CA VAL A 34 37.52 6.64 30.26
C VAL A 34 38.52 7.22 29.25
N VAL A 35 39.19 6.34 28.53
CA VAL A 35 39.96 6.71 27.35
C VAL A 35 38.92 7.23 26.37
N ALA A 36 38.85 8.54 26.20
CA ALA A 36 38.14 9.15 25.10
C ALA A 36 38.89 8.75 23.82
N GLY A 37 38.46 7.62 23.22
CA GLY A 37 38.85 7.30 21.87
C GLY A 37 38.31 8.42 20.97
N GLU A 38 39.17 8.93 20.08
CA GLU A 38 38.79 9.89 19.04
C GLU A 38 37.50 9.40 18.40
N ALA A 39 36.45 10.22 18.44
CA ALA A 39 35.18 9.95 17.80
C ALA A 39 35.44 9.96 16.29
N SER A 40 35.73 8.81 15.73
CA SER A 40 35.47 8.53 14.31
C SER A 40 34.02 8.96 14.07
N GLU A 41 33.75 9.77 13.03
CA GLU A 41 32.37 10.10 12.65
C GLU A 41 31.61 8.80 12.46
N ALA A 42 30.83 8.43 13.47
CA ALA A 42 30.16 7.14 13.49
C ALA A 42 29.11 7.15 12.37
N ARG A 43 29.26 6.29 11.38
CA ARG A 43 28.25 6.08 10.34
C ARG A 43 26.95 5.51 10.93
N LEU A 44 25.83 5.74 10.26
CA LEU A 44 24.58 5.09 10.61
C LEU A 44 24.72 3.55 10.50
N PRO A 45 24.03 2.77 11.34
CA PRO A 45 23.96 1.33 11.17
C PRO A 45 23.18 0.98 9.91
N THR A 46 23.60 -0.08 9.23
CA THR A 46 22.82 -0.66 8.12
C THR A 46 21.72 -1.53 8.69
N ILE A 47 20.47 -1.18 8.41
CA ILE A 47 19.28 -1.91 8.85
C ILE A 47 18.35 -2.24 7.67
N ASP A 48 17.62 -3.34 7.76
CA ASP A 48 16.63 -3.77 6.76
C ASP A 48 15.27 -4.07 7.43
N PRO A 49 14.19 -3.36 7.06
CA PRO A 49 14.11 -2.26 6.08
C PRO A 49 14.84 -0.99 6.52
N ASP A 50 15.17 -0.13 5.54
CA ASP A 50 15.74 1.19 5.82
C ASP A 50 14.69 2.12 6.46
N TYR A 51 14.63 2.11 7.77
CA TYR A 51 13.82 3.01 8.58
C TYR A 51 14.62 4.20 9.14
N CYS A 52 15.72 4.62 8.50
CA CYS A 52 16.49 5.78 8.91
C CYS A 52 15.88 7.06 8.35
N GLY A 53 15.68 8.08 9.18
CA GLY A 53 15.21 9.41 8.76
C GLY A 53 13.78 9.41 8.21
N VAL A 54 12.91 8.52 8.67
CA VAL A 54 11.52 8.43 8.25
C VAL A 54 10.57 9.13 9.22
N THR A 55 9.46 9.63 8.68
CA THR A 55 8.32 10.11 9.47
C THR A 55 7.25 9.04 9.47
N PHE A 56 6.76 8.63 10.64
CA PHE A 56 5.72 7.62 10.77
C PHE A 56 4.60 8.05 11.71
N PRO A 57 3.38 7.48 11.56
CA PRO A 57 2.23 7.90 12.35
C PRO A 57 2.30 7.36 13.78
N PRO A 58 1.66 8.05 14.76
CA PRO A 58 1.67 7.64 16.15
C PRO A 58 0.93 6.32 16.42
N ASN A 59 0.09 5.87 15.50
CA ASN A 59 -0.73 4.67 15.64
C ASN A 59 -0.27 3.48 14.76
N ILE A 60 1.00 3.47 14.33
CA ILE A 60 1.56 2.38 13.52
C ILE A 60 2.09 1.23 14.38
N ALA A 61 2.08 0.02 13.84
CA ALA A 61 2.76 -1.14 14.40
C ALA A 61 4.26 -0.90 14.55
N PRO A 62 4.97 -1.61 15.44
CA PRO A 62 6.40 -1.49 15.58
C PRO A 62 7.15 -1.59 14.27
N LEU A 63 8.18 -0.74 14.11
CA LEU A 63 9.11 -0.80 13.00
C LEU A 63 10.20 -1.83 13.32
N ASP A 64 9.85 -3.10 13.26
CA ASP A 64 10.80 -4.19 13.44
C ASP A 64 11.77 -4.21 12.26
N PHE A 65 13.04 -4.50 12.51
CA PHE A 65 14.08 -4.50 11.50
C PHE A 65 15.17 -5.54 11.78
N ARG A 66 16.00 -5.81 10.79
CA ARG A 66 17.21 -6.63 10.92
C ARG A 66 18.45 -5.73 10.83
N ILE A 67 19.35 -5.86 11.80
CA ILE A 67 20.65 -5.22 11.77
C ILE A 67 21.55 -6.01 10.79
N GLN A 68 22.16 -5.32 9.85
CA GLN A 68 23.06 -5.92 8.85
C GLN A 68 24.55 -5.75 9.21
N GLU A 69 24.81 -5.34 10.44
CA GLU A 69 26.17 -5.20 10.97
C GLU A 69 26.65 -6.52 11.58
N PRO A 70 27.96 -6.82 11.50
CA PRO A 70 28.52 -8.00 12.16
C PRO A 70 28.48 -7.82 13.69
N GLY A 71 28.10 -8.87 14.42
CA GLY A 71 28.05 -8.87 15.88
C GLY A 71 27.50 -10.18 16.44
N LEU A 72 27.94 -10.54 17.66
CA LEU A 72 27.44 -11.68 18.44
C LEU A 72 26.18 -11.34 19.22
N SER A 73 26.02 -10.06 19.57
CA SER A 73 24.84 -9.52 20.23
C SER A 73 24.68 -8.04 19.94
N PHE A 74 23.48 -7.54 20.15
CA PHE A 74 23.09 -6.18 19.81
C PHE A 74 22.35 -5.55 20.97
N GLU A 75 22.65 -4.28 21.22
CA GLU A 75 21.94 -3.42 22.18
C GLU A 75 21.22 -2.33 21.39
N ILE A 76 19.92 -2.25 21.57
CA ILE A 76 19.09 -1.25 20.89
C ILE A 76 18.35 -0.42 21.95
N ARG A 77 18.41 0.91 21.82
CA ARG A 77 17.66 1.84 22.64
C ARG A 77 16.85 2.76 21.76
N ILE A 78 15.51 2.74 21.94
CA ILE A 78 14.58 3.63 21.25
C ILE A 78 14.05 4.63 22.28
N ALA A 79 14.26 5.93 22.05
CA ALA A 79 13.92 6.97 23.00
C ALA A 79 13.39 8.23 22.31
N GLY A 80 12.48 8.92 22.96
CA GLY A 80 12.01 10.26 22.60
C GLY A 80 12.29 11.26 23.68
N ALA A 81 11.80 12.49 23.53
CA ALA A 81 11.89 13.54 24.53
C ALA A 81 11.06 13.21 25.80
N ALA A 82 10.02 12.40 25.65
CA ALA A 82 9.10 11.97 26.72
C ALA A 82 8.85 10.46 26.69
N GLY A 83 8.36 9.94 27.80
CA GLY A 83 8.04 8.51 27.96
C GLY A 83 9.24 7.66 28.35
N THR A 84 8.98 6.37 28.59
CA THR A 84 10.02 5.40 28.95
C THR A 84 10.69 4.88 27.70
N PRO A 85 12.03 4.93 27.61
CA PRO A 85 12.74 4.31 26.50
C PRO A 85 12.48 2.82 26.37
N VAL A 86 12.48 2.31 25.14
CA VAL A 86 12.41 0.88 24.85
C VAL A 86 13.83 0.38 24.68
N GLU A 87 14.25 -0.54 25.55
CA GLU A 87 15.57 -1.15 25.53
C GLU A 87 15.44 -2.62 25.13
N ILE A 88 16.25 -3.05 24.17
CA ILE A 88 16.23 -4.39 23.60
C ILE A 88 17.66 -4.93 23.57
N PHE A 89 17.84 -6.11 24.13
CA PHE A 89 19.06 -6.91 23.96
C PHE A 89 18.74 -8.12 23.12
N SER A 90 19.54 -8.37 22.07
CA SER A 90 19.34 -9.51 21.17
C SER A 90 20.67 -10.20 20.84
N ARG A 91 20.66 -11.52 20.80
CA ARG A 91 21.76 -12.35 20.25
C ARG A 91 21.56 -12.68 18.78
N LYS A 92 20.52 -12.12 18.17
CA LYS A 92 20.22 -12.24 16.75
C LYS A 92 20.16 -10.86 16.14
N PRO A 93 20.49 -10.72 14.86
CA PRO A 93 20.41 -9.42 14.19
C PRO A 93 18.97 -8.90 14.04
N GLN A 94 17.96 -9.75 14.23
CA GLN A 94 16.55 -9.39 14.20
C GLN A 94 16.17 -8.61 15.46
N VAL A 95 15.60 -7.42 15.28
CA VAL A 95 15.07 -6.55 16.33
C VAL A 95 13.56 -6.61 16.32
N VAL A 96 12.97 -7.06 17.43
CA VAL A 96 11.52 -7.12 17.62
C VAL A 96 11.17 -6.13 18.73
N VAL A 97 10.47 -5.07 18.37
CA VAL A 97 10.10 -4.01 19.30
C VAL A 97 8.78 -4.35 20.00
N PRO A 98 8.74 -4.38 21.35
CA PRO A 98 7.52 -4.71 22.08
C PRO A 98 6.40 -3.69 21.81
N ILE A 99 5.23 -4.17 21.36
CA ILE A 99 4.14 -3.33 20.87
C ILE A 99 3.57 -2.34 21.90
N LYS A 100 3.44 -2.74 23.18
CA LYS A 100 2.87 -1.88 24.23
C LYS A 100 3.80 -0.71 24.58
N PRO A 101 5.11 -0.93 24.89
CA PRO A 101 6.06 0.16 25.08
C PRO A 101 6.19 1.05 23.85
N TRP A 102 6.21 0.47 22.62
CA TRP A 102 6.24 1.22 21.37
C TRP A 102 5.08 2.21 21.27
N ARG A 103 3.85 1.73 21.42
CA ARG A 103 2.65 2.60 21.37
C ARG A 103 2.70 3.73 22.40
N ALA A 104 3.11 3.41 23.63
CA ALA A 104 3.24 4.42 24.68
C ALA A 104 4.30 5.49 24.34
N LEU A 105 5.43 5.06 23.77
CA LEU A 105 6.50 5.96 23.35
C LEU A 105 6.03 6.86 22.20
N LEU A 106 5.36 6.34 21.19
CA LEU A 106 4.84 7.12 20.06
C LEU A 106 3.81 8.14 20.52
N GLU A 107 2.87 7.73 21.37
CA GLU A 107 1.84 8.63 21.88
C GLU A 107 2.44 9.80 22.68
N ALA A 108 3.46 9.53 23.50
CA ALA A 108 4.16 10.54 24.29
C ALA A 108 4.99 11.52 23.44
N ASN A 109 5.29 11.15 22.19
CA ASN A 109 6.19 11.93 21.30
C ASN A 109 5.54 12.36 20.00
N ARG A 110 4.22 12.53 19.96
CA ARG A 110 3.52 13.08 18.78
C ARG A 110 4.09 14.45 18.38
N GLY A 111 4.40 14.62 17.11
CA GLY A 111 5.01 15.84 16.58
C GLY A 111 6.46 16.06 17.04
N GLN A 112 7.13 15.01 17.53
CA GLN A 112 8.49 15.08 18.06
C GLN A 112 9.40 14.02 17.43
N PRO A 113 10.73 14.25 17.42
CA PRO A 113 11.67 13.22 17.01
C PRO A 113 11.76 12.10 18.05
N ILE A 114 12.05 10.90 17.56
CA ILE A 114 12.54 9.77 18.35
C ILE A 114 13.87 9.27 17.77
N THR A 115 14.69 8.70 18.62
CA THR A 115 16.02 8.21 18.27
C THR A 115 16.10 6.70 18.43
N ILE A 116 16.88 6.06 17.56
CA ILE A 116 17.24 4.64 17.67
C ILE A 116 18.76 4.56 17.74
N GLN A 117 19.26 4.12 18.88
CA GLN A 117 20.69 3.83 19.09
C GLN A 117 20.91 2.34 18.89
N VAL A 118 21.93 1.98 18.15
CA VAL A 118 22.33 0.58 17.88
C VAL A 118 23.78 0.42 18.31
N ALA A 119 24.08 -0.65 19.03
CA ALA A 119 25.44 -1.10 19.29
C ALA A 119 25.55 -2.61 19.03
N ALA A 120 26.71 -3.03 18.49
CA ALA A 120 26.99 -4.44 18.16
C ALA A 120 28.23 -4.91 18.93
N MET A 121 28.12 -6.02 19.65
CA MET A 121 29.22 -6.67 20.34
C MET A 121 29.99 -7.55 19.38
N ARG A 122 31.28 -7.26 19.16
CA ARG A 122 32.17 -8.09 18.33
C ARG A 122 32.63 -9.36 19.03
N GLU A 123 33.16 -10.29 18.28
CA GLU A 123 33.85 -11.49 18.80
C GLU A 123 35.04 -11.14 19.68
N THR A 124 35.68 -10.01 19.43
CA THR A 124 36.79 -9.50 20.24
C THR A 124 36.37 -9.00 21.63
N GLY A 125 35.05 -8.89 21.89
CA GLY A 125 34.51 -8.27 23.11
C GLY A 125 34.40 -6.75 23.04
N GLU A 126 34.74 -6.14 21.91
CA GLU A 126 34.56 -4.70 21.68
C GLU A 126 33.11 -4.39 21.28
N LEU A 127 32.61 -3.23 21.74
CA LEU A 127 31.27 -2.76 21.44
C LEU A 127 31.34 -1.64 20.38
N ASP A 128 30.90 -1.98 19.15
CA ASP A 128 30.73 -0.97 18.10
C ASP A 128 29.48 -0.13 18.36
N ARG A 129 29.65 1.17 18.39
CA ARG A 129 28.56 2.14 18.49
C ARG A 129 28.41 2.89 17.18
N PHE A 130 27.17 2.92 16.66
CA PHE A 130 26.84 3.59 15.42
C PHE A 130 26.26 5.00 15.68
N ALA A 131 26.23 5.81 14.65
CA ALA A 131 25.52 7.08 14.70
C ALA A 131 24.03 6.87 14.99
N VAL A 132 23.43 7.81 15.67
CA VAL A 132 22.04 7.74 16.10
C VAL A 132 21.11 7.92 14.91
N ILE A 133 20.20 6.98 14.69
CA ILE A 133 19.10 7.14 13.75
C ILE A 133 18.07 8.08 14.37
N THR A 134 17.73 9.15 13.68
CA THR A 134 16.65 10.06 14.09
C THR A 134 15.48 9.92 13.16
N ASN A 135 14.31 9.64 13.72
CA ASN A 135 13.02 9.53 13.05
C ASN A 135 12.05 10.55 13.64
N PHE A 136 10.91 10.75 13.00
CA PHE A 136 9.92 11.70 13.47
C PHE A 136 8.54 11.03 13.62
N VAL A 137 7.88 11.27 14.74
CA VAL A 137 6.48 10.86 14.96
C VAL A 137 5.58 11.97 14.47
N ALA A 138 4.80 11.72 13.43
CA ALA A 138 3.85 12.72 12.93
C ALA A 138 2.81 13.09 14.00
N PRO A 139 2.32 14.33 14.02
CA PRO A 139 1.21 14.70 14.90
C PRO A 139 -0.10 14.03 14.50
N GLU A 140 -0.32 13.74 13.21
CA GLU A 140 -1.55 13.16 12.70
C GLU A 140 -1.47 11.64 12.57
N PRO A 141 -2.51 10.92 13.03
CA PRO A 141 -2.61 9.48 12.82
C PRO A 141 -2.85 9.14 11.35
N ILE A 142 -2.55 7.90 10.98
CA ILE A 142 -2.99 7.29 9.73
C ILE A 142 -4.32 6.54 9.95
N ASP A 143 -5.07 6.27 8.87
CA ASP A 143 -6.23 5.36 8.92
C ASP A 143 -5.84 4.01 9.51
N GLY A 144 -6.75 3.38 10.24
CA GLY A 144 -6.43 2.18 11.03
C GLY A 144 -6.14 0.92 10.23
N PHE A 145 -6.57 0.87 8.97
CA PHE A 145 -6.45 -0.32 8.13
C PHE A 145 -5.94 -0.01 6.73
N LEU A 146 -5.24 -0.99 6.16
CA LEU A 146 -4.83 -1.02 4.76
C LEU A 146 -5.50 -2.20 4.07
N VAL A 147 -6.18 -1.94 2.95
CA VAL A 147 -6.69 -2.99 2.07
C VAL A 147 -5.81 -3.04 0.83
N TYR A 148 -5.46 -4.23 0.39
CA TYR A 148 -4.59 -4.43 -0.75
C TYR A 148 -4.82 -5.77 -1.44
N ARG A 149 -4.36 -5.88 -2.68
CA ARG A 149 -4.39 -7.12 -3.42
C ARG A 149 -3.04 -7.81 -3.38
N ARG A 150 -3.04 -9.13 -3.12
CA ARG A 150 -1.90 -10.01 -3.37
C ARG A 150 -2.13 -10.80 -4.65
N LEU A 151 -1.14 -10.84 -5.50
CA LEU A 151 -1.15 -11.68 -6.68
C LEU A 151 0.24 -12.22 -6.95
N ASN A 152 0.29 -13.43 -7.46
CA ASN A 152 1.56 -14.02 -7.86
C ASN A 152 2.14 -13.22 -9.03
N TRP A 153 3.46 -13.22 -9.08
CA TRP A 153 4.18 -12.57 -10.15
C TRP A 153 3.81 -13.18 -11.53
N GLN A 154 4.21 -12.54 -12.56
CA GLN A 154 3.88 -12.59 -13.97
C GLN A 154 3.48 -13.93 -14.61
N PHE A 155 4.11 -15.04 -14.23
CA PHE A 155 3.80 -16.37 -14.79
C PHE A 155 2.70 -17.12 -14.03
N ALA A 156 2.16 -16.53 -13.01
CA ALA A 156 1.14 -17.14 -12.17
C ALA A 156 -0.19 -17.38 -12.86
N ARG A 157 -0.40 -16.89 -14.08
CA ARG A 157 -1.56 -17.30 -14.88
C ARG A 157 -1.60 -18.80 -15.10
N TYR A 158 -0.43 -19.45 -15.07
CA TYR A 158 -0.25 -20.89 -15.31
C TYR A 158 0.23 -21.67 -14.09
N ALA A 159 0.70 -21.00 -13.06
CA ALA A 159 1.11 -21.64 -11.81
C ALA A 159 -0.03 -21.63 -10.79
N ASN A 160 -0.06 -22.60 -9.88
CA ASN A 160 -1.00 -22.71 -8.75
C ASN A 160 -0.87 -21.53 -7.79
N GLY A 161 -1.27 -20.34 -8.22
CA GLY A 161 -1.09 -19.11 -7.50
C GLY A 161 -2.41 -18.53 -7.01
N SER A 162 -2.49 -18.27 -5.72
CA SER A 162 -3.61 -17.55 -5.16
C SER A 162 -3.57 -16.08 -5.51
N ILE A 163 -4.74 -15.52 -5.84
CA ILE A 163 -4.97 -14.10 -5.92
C ILE A 163 -6.02 -13.74 -4.89
N GLY A 164 -5.86 -12.64 -4.18
CA GLY A 164 -6.81 -12.24 -3.14
C GLY A 164 -6.70 -10.78 -2.74
N ILE A 165 -7.74 -10.32 -2.05
CA ILE A 165 -7.79 -9.03 -1.37
C ILE A 165 -7.70 -9.28 0.13
N TYR A 166 -6.83 -8.55 0.78
CA TYR A 166 -6.49 -8.67 2.19
C TYR A 166 -6.68 -7.33 2.87
N GLN A 167 -7.00 -7.36 4.15
CA GLN A 167 -6.93 -6.18 5.01
C GLN A 167 -5.89 -6.39 6.11
N ARG A 168 -5.19 -5.32 6.43
CA ARG A 168 -4.15 -5.25 7.45
C ARG A 168 -4.50 -4.20 8.49
N ASN A 169 -4.53 -4.59 9.77
CA ASN A 169 -4.56 -3.62 10.88
C ASN A 169 -3.19 -2.94 10.97
N LEU A 170 -3.13 -1.63 10.81
CA LEU A 170 -1.87 -0.88 10.82
C LEU A 170 -1.29 -0.68 12.23
N ALA A 171 -2.10 -0.82 13.28
CA ALA A 171 -1.65 -0.70 14.67
C ALA A 171 -1.00 -1.97 15.22
N ASP A 172 -1.09 -3.09 14.50
CA ASP A 172 -0.45 -4.36 14.84
C ASP A 172 -0.10 -5.15 13.56
N PHE A 173 0.18 -6.45 13.69
CA PHE A 173 0.57 -7.29 12.55
C PHE A 173 -0.57 -8.18 12.04
N GLN A 174 -1.81 -7.94 12.47
CA GLN A 174 -2.95 -8.75 12.03
C GLN A 174 -3.31 -8.49 10.58
N GLU A 175 -3.40 -9.56 9.81
CA GLU A 175 -3.86 -9.56 8.44
C GLU A 175 -5.03 -10.53 8.30
N THR A 176 -6.06 -10.13 7.55
CA THR A 176 -7.26 -10.93 7.30
C THR A 176 -7.52 -11.05 5.81
N GLU A 177 -7.83 -12.25 5.33
CA GLU A 177 -8.28 -12.49 3.97
C GLU A 177 -9.73 -12.01 3.82
N LEU A 178 -9.98 -11.01 2.99
CA LEU A 178 -11.34 -10.58 2.62
C LEU A 178 -11.91 -11.54 1.56
N VAL A 179 -11.16 -11.75 0.49
CA VAL A 179 -11.49 -12.73 -0.55
C VAL A 179 -10.21 -13.29 -1.15
N ARG A 180 -10.13 -14.61 -1.27
CA ARG A 180 -8.98 -15.29 -1.87
C ARG A 180 -9.42 -16.45 -2.74
N ILE A 181 -8.94 -16.47 -3.97
CA ILE A 181 -9.09 -17.59 -4.89
C ILE A 181 -7.91 -18.53 -4.64
N LYS A 182 -8.17 -19.67 -3.98
CA LYS A 182 -7.10 -20.55 -3.45
C LYS A 182 -6.45 -21.45 -4.49
N GLU A 183 -7.21 -21.95 -5.46
CA GLU A 183 -6.71 -22.88 -6.46
C GLU A 183 -7.44 -22.74 -7.78
N ARG A 184 -6.74 -23.09 -8.85
CA ARG A 184 -7.33 -23.30 -10.17
C ARG A 184 -7.60 -24.80 -10.34
N ASN A 185 -8.72 -25.26 -9.85
CA ASN A 185 -9.29 -26.51 -10.38
C ASN A 185 -9.86 -26.27 -11.79
N ALA A 186 -10.25 -27.34 -12.47
CA ALA A 186 -10.80 -27.26 -13.82
C ALA A 186 -11.99 -26.29 -13.92
N ASP A 187 -12.74 -26.13 -12.83
CA ASP A 187 -13.96 -25.32 -12.74
C ASP A 187 -13.67 -23.84 -12.42
N ASN A 188 -12.50 -23.51 -11.90
CA ASN A 188 -12.08 -22.15 -11.50
C ASN A 188 -11.04 -21.50 -12.43
N ARG A 189 -10.78 -22.07 -13.60
CA ARG A 189 -9.85 -21.50 -14.58
C ARG A 189 -10.28 -20.08 -14.95
N GLY A 190 -9.39 -19.13 -14.70
CA GLY A 190 -9.62 -17.74 -15.04
C GLY A 190 -10.38 -16.92 -13.99
N THR A 191 -10.90 -17.53 -12.91
CA THR A 191 -11.49 -16.78 -11.81
C THR A 191 -10.44 -15.94 -11.10
N CYS A 192 -10.72 -14.65 -10.91
CA CYS A 192 -9.82 -13.74 -10.20
C CYS A 192 -10.61 -12.58 -9.56
N VAL A 193 -9.97 -11.92 -8.60
CA VAL A 193 -10.43 -10.65 -8.01
C VAL A 193 -9.44 -9.57 -8.37
N ASN A 194 -9.94 -8.44 -8.81
CA ASN A 194 -9.13 -7.32 -9.26
C ASN A 194 -9.48 -6.04 -8.50
N CYS A 195 -9.28 -4.92 -9.16
CA CYS A 195 -9.43 -3.58 -8.63
C CYS A 195 -10.58 -3.44 -7.62
N HIS A 196 -10.25 -2.98 -6.44
CA HIS A 196 -11.21 -2.57 -5.43
C HIS A 196 -11.08 -1.06 -5.23
N THR A 197 -12.13 -0.45 -4.69
CA THR A 197 -12.10 0.97 -4.28
C THR A 197 -13.14 1.24 -3.21
N PHE A 198 -12.85 2.20 -2.35
CA PHE A 198 -13.68 2.61 -1.23
C PHE A 198 -14.26 4.01 -1.43
N LEU A 199 -15.48 4.24 -0.97
CA LEU A 199 -16.05 5.58 -0.88
C LEU A 199 -15.43 6.33 0.31
N LYS A 200 -14.62 7.36 0.05
CA LYS A 200 -14.05 8.22 1.12
C LYS A 200 -13.43 7.43 2.28
N ASN A 201 -12.65 6.40 1.96
CA ASN A 201 -12.00 5.52 2.94
C ASN A 201 -12.94 4.77 3.90
N GLN A 202 -14.26 4.70 3.60
CA GLN A 202 -15.26 4.02 4.43
C GLN A 202 -15.19 2.50 4.22
N PRO A 203 -15.01 1.68 5.28
CA PRO A 203 -14.80 0.23 5.13
C PRO A 203 -16.05 -0.54 4.70
N ASP A 204 -17.24 0.02 4.91
CA ASP A 204 -18.53 -0.59 4.62
C ASP A 204 -19.13 -0.19 3.25
N VAL A 205 -18.44 0.69 2.48
CA VAL A 205 -18.82 1.07 1.12
C VAL A 205 -17.66 0.82 0.17
N MET A 206 -17.74 -0.30 -0.53
CA MET A 206 -16.66 -0.82 -1.36
C MET A 206 -17.20 -1.35 -2.68
N ALA A 207 -16.47 -1.17 -3.76
CA ALA A 207 -16.69 -1.86 -5.01
C ALA A 207 -15.45 -2.68 -5.39
N LEU A 208 -15.64 -3.84 -5.98
CA LEU A 208 -14.58 -4.65 -6.52
C LEU A 208 -14.98 -5.28 -7.86
N HIS A 209 -13.99 -5.52 -8.69
CA HIS A 209 -14.14 -6.22 -9.93
C HIS A 209 -13.72 -7.68 -9.78
N ALA A 210 -14.56 -8.60 -10.19
CA ALA A 210 -14.25 -10.02 -10.26
C ALA A 210 -14.30 -10.51 -11.72
N ARG A 211 -13.71 -11.65 -11.98
CA ARG A 211 -13.89 -12.43 -13.21
C ARG A 211 -14.17 -13.86 -12.84
N VAL A 212 -15.26 -14.43 -13.36
CA VAL A 212 -15.67 -15.80 -13.10
C VAL A 212 -15.27 -16.69 -14.28
N GLY A 213 -14.46 -17.72 -13.99
CA GLY A 213 -13.63 -18.41 -14.98
C GLY A 213 -14.31 -19.16 -16.10
N THR A 214 -15.42 -19.87 -15.85
CA THR A 214 -16.05 -20.73 -16.86
C THR A 214 -16.99 -19.97 -17.79
N THR A 215 -17.57 -18.88 -17.32
CA THR A 215 -18.52 -18.06 -18.08
C THR A 215 -17.86 -16.87 -18.77
N GLY A 216 -16.62 -16.52 -18.38
CA GLY A 216 -15.95 -15.32 -18.85
C GLY A 216 -16.57 -14.02 -18.33
N GLU A 217 -17.60 -14.11 -17.51
CA GLU A 217 -18.30 -12.98 -16.93
C GLU A 217 -17.37 -12.16 -16.03
N LYS A 218 -17.58 -10.87 -16.03
CA LYS A 218 -16.75 -9.90 -15.30
C LYS A 218 -17.63 -9.02 -14.42
N PRO A 219 -18.27 -9.58 -13.38
CA PRO A 219 -19.16 -8.79 -12.54
C PRO A 219 -18.39 -7.73 -11.75
N MET A 220 -19.02 -6.59 -11.57
CA MET A 220 -18.70 -5.65 -10.51
C MET A 220 -19.55 -6.01 -9.29
N ILE A 221 -18.92 -6.10 -8.14
CA ILE A 221 -19.60 -6.35 -6.87
C ILE A 221 -19.52 -5.09 -6.03
N ILE A 222 -20.66 -4.59 -5.61
CA ILE A 222 -20.80 -3.40 -4.79
C ILE A 222 -21.30 -3.82 -3.41
N ALA A 223 -20.54 -3.48 -2.39
CA ALA A 223 -20.96 -3.54 -1.00
C ALA A 223 -21.27 -2.12 -0.50
N ASN A 224 -22.48 -1.89 -0.06
CA ASN A 224 -22.93 -0.61 0.43
C ASN A 224 -23.75 -0.79 1.71
N LYS A 225 -23.14 -0.50 2.86
CA LYS A 225 -23.76 -0.52 4.19
C LYS A 225 -24.58 -1.79 4.47
N GLY A 226 -23.97 -2.95 4.18
CA GLY A 226 -24.58 -4.27 4.39
C GLY A 226 -25.32 -4.85 3.19
N THR A 227 -25.67 -4.06 2.20
CA THR A 227 -26.25 -4.54 0.93
C THR A 227 -25.15 -4.93 -0.05
N ILE A 228 -25.27 -6.10 -0.66
CA ILE A 228 -24.32 -6.57 -1.68
C ILE A 228 -25.06 -6.73 -3.00
N THR A 229 -24.60 -6.05 -4.02
CA THR A 229 -25.16 -6.09 -5.37
C THR A 229 -24.10 -6.59 -6.36
N THR A 230 -24.48 -7.50 -7.25
CA THR A 230 -23.63 -7.99 -8.34
C THR A 230 -24.16 -7.48 -9.66
N VAL A 231 -23.32 -6.77 -10.41
CA VAL A 231 -23.69 -6.08 -11.64
C VAL A 231 -22.94 -6.70 -12.82
N ALA A 232 -23.71 -7.18 -13.82
CA ALA A 232 -23.18 -7.80 -15.02
C ALA A 232 -22.72 -6.75 -16.03
N LYS A 233 -21.42 -6.41 -16.04
CA LYS A 233 -20.76 -5.67 -17.15
C LYS A 233 -19.25 -5.73 -17.04
N PRO A 234 -18.51 -5.54 -18.14
CA PRO A 234 -17.05 -5.42 -18.10
C PRO A 234 -16.66 -4.07 -17.49
N PHE A 235 -16.50 -4.04 -16.18
CA PHE A 235 -15.95 -2.89 -15.46
C PHE A 235 -14.43 -3.09 -15.28
N GLY A 236 -13.67 -2.02 -15.44
CA GLY A 236 -12.22 -2.01 -15.21
C GLY A 236 -11.86 -1.25 -13.94
N LEU A 237 -11.22 -0.09 -14.11
CA LEU A 237 -10.82 0.78 -13.00
C LEU A 237 -12.05 1.56 -12.51
N LEU A 238 -12.20 1.63 -11.20
CA LEU A 238 -13.42 2.13 -10.55
C LEU A 238 -13.13 3.39 -9.74
N ALA A 239 -14.09 4.33 -9.71
CA ALA A 239 -14.03 5.54 -8.88
C ALA A 239 -15.41 5.94 -8.37
N TRP A 240 -15.57 5.96 -7.05
CA TRP A 240 -16.79 6.44 -6.41
C TRP A 240 -16.97 7.94 -6.57
N HIS A 241 -18.17 8.37 -6.99
CA HIS A 241 -18.59 9.74 -6.79
C HIS A 241 -18.78 10.01 -5.29
N PRO A 242 -18.38 11.18 -4.77
CA PRO A 242 -18.40 11.43 -3.32
C PRO A 242 -19.78 11.41 -2.67
N SER A 243 -20.88 11.51 -3.44
CA SER A 243 -22.26 11.30 -2.93
C SER A 243 -22.55 9.82 -2.60
N GLY A 244 -21.80 8.87 -3.18
CA GLY A 244 -22.08 7.46 -3.09
C GLY A 244 -23.21 6.95 -4.00
N HIS A 245 -23.79 7.79 -4.86
CA HIS A 245 -24.87 7.42 -5.77
C HIS A 245 -24.38 6.93 -7.13
N LEU A 246 -23.16 7.33 -7.51
CA LEU A 246 -22.57 7.05 -8.82
C LEU A 246 -21.21 6.39 -8.67
N LEU A 247 -20.90 5.54 -9.64
CA LEU A 247 -19.59 4.92 -9.77
C LEU A 247 -19.10 5.09 -11.21
N ALA A 248 -18.03 5.85 -11.40
CA ALA A 248 -17.34 5.90 -12.68
C ALA A 248 -16.49 4.64 -12.86
N PHE A 249 -16.40 4.15 -14.07
CA PHE A 249 -15.57 3.00 -14.42
C PHE A 249 -14.98 3.16 -15.82
N SER A 250 -13.85 2.52 -16.07
CA SER A 250 -13.31 2.40 -17.43
C SER A 250 -13.51 1.00 -17.97
N GLN A 251 -13.88 0.88 -19.25
CA GLN A 251 -14.01 -0.40 -19.96
C GLN A 251 -12.69 -0.77 -20.61
N ASN A 252 -11.65 -1.04 -19.81
CA ASN A 252 -10.36 -1.38 -20.35
C ASN A 252 -10.28 -2.84 -20.81
N MET A 253 -9.69 -3.03 -21.97
CA MET A 253 -9.20 -4.31 -22.44
C MET A 253 -7.67 -4.27 -22.48
N PHE A 254 -7.03 -4.67 -21.36
CA PHE A 254 -5.59 -4.72 -21.29
C PHE A 254 -5.01 -5.88 -22.09
N SER A 255 -4.03 -5.55 -22.92
CA SER A 255 -3.20 -6.52 -23.63
C SER A 255 -1.77 -6.48 -23.09
N MET A 256 -1.06 -7.59 -23.21
CA MET A 256 0.29 -7.73 -22.66
C MET A 256 1.25 -8.26 -23.70
N ILE A 257 2.42 -7.63 -23.81
CA ILE A 257 3.59 -8.16 -24.51
C ILE A 257 4.59 -8.62 -23.47
N LEU A 258 5.01 -9.89 -23.55
CA LEU A 258 6.01 -10.48 -22.66
C LEU A 258 7.37 -10.40 -23.33
N HIS A 259 8.39 -10.00 -22.55
CA HIS A 259 9.77 -9.91 -23.03
C HIS A 259 10.66 -10.93 -22.31
N SER A 260 11.60 -11.50 -23.05
CA SER A 260 12.60 -12.43 -22.49
C SER A 260 13.82 -11.73 -21.91
N VAL A 261 14.04 -10.47 -22.29
CA VAL A 261 15.19 -9.64 -21.86
C VAL A 261 14.71 -8.23 -21.49
N GLY A 262 15.30 -7.63 -20.49
CA GLY A 262 14.99 -6.29 -20.03
C GLY A 262 13.71 -6.21 -19.22
N ARG A 263 12.76 -5.37 -19.63
CA ARG A 263 11.43 -5.33 -19.02
C ARG A 263 10.73 -6.65 -19.24
N ASN A 264 10.13 -7.19 -18.18
CA ASN A 264 9.50 -8.49 -18.27
C ASN A 264 8.17 -8.48 -19.05
N ARG A 265 7.48 -7.33 -19.11
CA ARG A 265 6.26 -7.15 -19.90
C ARG A 265 5.96 -5.68 -20.11
N ASP A 266 5.25 -5.38 -21.19
CA ASP A 266 4.49 -4.16 -21.39
C ASP A 266 2.98 -4.46 -21.30
N VAL A 267 2.22 -3.47 -20.83
CA VAL A 267 0.77 -3.50 -20.79
C VAL A 267 0.24 -2.28 -21.51
N TYR A 268 -0.71 -2.49 -22.42
CA TYR A 268 -1.34 -1.44 -23.19
C TYR A 268 -2.84 -1.66 -23.33
N ASP A 269 -3.58 -0.59 -23.62
CA ASP A 269 -5.02 -0.66 -23.84
C ASP A 269 -5.35 -1.10 -25.28
N GLY A 270 -6.18 -2.12 -25.42
CA GLY A 270 -6.84 -2.49 -26.66
C GLY A 270 -8.22 -1.84 -26.80
N ALA A 271 -8.80 -1.42 -25.68
CA ALA A 271 -10.03 -0.63 -25.59
C ALA A 271 -10.01 0.15 -24.28
N GLY A 272 -10.71 1.28 -24.23
CA GLY A 272 -10.84 2.10 -23.02
C GLY A 272 -11.86 3.19 -23.26
N ASP A 273 -13.01 3.11 -22.58
CA ASP A 273 -14.05 4.14 -22.56
C ASP A 273 -14.55 4.30 -21.12
N ILE A 274 -15.00 5.48 -20.73
CA ILE A 274 -15.50 5.74 -19.38
C ILE A 274 -17.03 5.71 -19.37
N GLY A 275 -17.57 4.90 -18.48
CA GLY A 275 -18.99 4.83 -18.17
C GLY A 275 -19.29 5.23 -16.73
N ILE A 276 -20.54 5.58 -16.50
CA ILE A 276 -21.08 5.94 -15.18
C ILE A 276 -22.20 4.97 -14.83
N TYR A 277 -22.06 4.27 -13.72
CA TYR A 277 -23.10 3.43 -13.15
C TYR A 277 -23.86 4.23 -12.08
N THR A 278 -25.21 4.31 -12.22
CA THR A 278 -26.09 4.94 -11.25
C THR A 278 -26.71 3.86 -10.37
N LEU A 279 -26.43 3.88 -9.07
CA LEU A 279 -26.84 2.81 -8.14
C LEU A 279 -28.35 2.69 -8.01
N ALA A 280 -29.06 3.83 -7.87
CA ALA A 280 -30.50 3.83 -7.60
C ALA A 280 -31.34 3.32 -8.78
N SER A 281 -30.93 3.59 -10.01
CA SER A 281 -31.65 3.14 -11.23
C SER A 281 -31.03 1.89 -11.87
N GLU A 282 -29.90 1.42 -11.36
CA GLU A 282 -29.13 0.29 -11.92
C GLU A 282 -28.83 0.47 -13.43
N THR A 283 -28.53 1.72 -13.83
CA THR A 283 -28.28 2.06 -15.23
C THR A 283 -26.84 2.44 -15.48
N VAL A 284 -26.37 2.19 -16.71
CA VAL A 284 -25.08 2.66 -17.20
C VAL A 284 -25.27 3.72 -18.26
N THR A 285 -24.57 4.81 -18.14
CA THR A 285 -24.48 5.88 -19.14
C THR A 285 -23.05 5.97 -19.64
N MET A 286 -22.86 6.06 -20.95
CA MET A 286 -21.58 6.36 -21.60
C MET A 286 -21.61 7.81 -22.08
N PRO A 287 -20.96 8.77 -21.36
CA PRO A 287 -21.01 10.17 -21.76
C PRO A 287 -20.27 10.38 -23.09
N PRO A 288 -20.89 10.93 -24.15
CA PRO A 288 -20.28 10.99 -25.48
C PRO A 288 -18.99 11.82 -25.54
N LYS A 289 -18.82 12.77 -24.62
CA LYS A 289 -17.62 13.63 -24.56
C LYS A 289 -16.38 12.94 -23.99
N ILE A 290 -16.55 11.78 -23.33
CA ILE A 290 -15.48 11.00 -22.68
C ILE A 290 -15.54 9.51 -23.04
N SER A 291 -16.09 9.20 -24.21
CA SER A 291 -16.11 7.88 -24.84
C SER A 291 -15.93 8.08 -26.33
N LEU A 292 -14.74 8.55 -26.71
CA LEU A 292 -14.44 8.98 -28.08
C LEU A 292 -13.95 7.79 -28.93
N PRO A 293 -14.38 7.69 -30.21
CA PRO A 293 -14.05 6.55 -31.05
C PRO A 293 -12.56 6.43 -31.39
N ASP A 294 -11.81 7.53 -31.37
CA ASP A 294 -10.40 7.63 -31.74
C ASP A 294 -9.45 7.79 -30.54
N ARG A 295 -9.98 7.73 -29.31
CA ARG A 295 -9.21 7.87 -28.09
C ARG A 295 -9.49 6.72 -27.13
N PHE A 296 -8.56 6.48 -26.23
CA PHE A 296 -8.75 5.67 -25.03
C PHE A 296 -8.97 6.60 -23.85
N GLU A 297 -10.01 6.36 -23.05
CA GLU A 297 -10.26 7.01 -21.79
C GLU A 297 -10.17 6.01 -20.64
N THR A 298 -9.40 6.35 -19.59
CA THR A 298 -9.10 5.45 -18.48
C THR A 298 -8.80 6.21 -17.19
N TRP A 299 -8.61 5.50 -16.08
CA TRP A 299 -8.24 6.04 -14.79
C TRP A 299 -9.16 7.15 -14.28
N PRO A 300 -10.49 6.93 -14.22
CA PRO A 300 -11.40 7.92 -13.68
C PRO A 300 -11.11 8.19 -12.20
N THR A 301 -11.24 9.45 -11.79
CA THR A 301 -11.27 9.86 -10.38
C THR A 301 -12.11 11.11 -10.21
N TRP A 302 -12.96 11.14 -9.18
CA TRP A 302 -13.81 12.29 -8.88
C TRP A 302 -13.10 13.30 -7.98
N SER A 303 -13.38 14.58 -8.19
CA SER A 303 -13.05 15.59 -7.18
C SER A 303 -13.84 15.34 -5.89
N PRO A 304 -13.30 15.68 -4.71
CA PRO A 304 -13.97 15.42 -3.43
C PRO A 304 -15.32 16.13 -3.27
N ASP A 305 -15.56 17.22 -4.03
CA ASP A 305 -16.82 17.94 -4.09
C ASP A 305 -17.80 17.38 -5.14
N GLY A 306 -17.38 16.39 -5.94
CA GLY A 306 -18.17 15.73 -6.98
C GLY A 306 -18.39 16.54 -8.26
N LYS A 307 -17.82 17.73 -8.37
CA LYS A 307 -18.08 18.63 -9.50
C LYS A 307 -17.26 18.34 -10.75
N TYR A 308 -16.19 17.57 -10.62
CA TYR A 308 -15.31 17.20 -11.73
C TYR A 308 -14.98 15.71 -11.72
N LEU A 309 -15.02 15.11 -12.90
CA LEU A 309 -14.40 13.82 -13.16
C LEU A 309 -13.07 14.06 -13.87
N TYR A 310 -11.98 13.66 -13.24
CA TYR A 310 -10.65 13.61 -13.84
C TYR A 310 -10.43 12.23 -14.45
N PHE A 311 -9.68 12.18 -15.56
CA PHE A 311 -9.38 10.93 -16.27
C PHE A 311 -8.14 11.10 -17.16
N CYS A 312 -7.63 10.00 -17.65
CA CYS A 312 -6.53 10.00 -18.60
C CYS A 312 -7.06 9.65 -19.98
N SER A 313 -6.62 10.37 -21.02
CA SER A 313 -7.04 10.14 -22.39
C SER A 313 -5.84 10.10 -23.34
N GLY A 314 -5.75 9.07 -24.18
CA GLY A 314 -4.67 8.88 -25.15
C GLY A 314 -5.19 8.48 -26.53
N PRO A 315 -4.39 8.65 -27.62
CA PRO A 315 -4.82 8.30 -28.96
C PRO A 315 -4.93 6.79 -29.13
N LYS A 316 -5.93 6.33 -29.89
CA LYS A 316 -6.01 4.94 -30.36
C LYS A 316 -5.04 4.75 -31.52
N LEU A 317 -3.91 4.09 -31.27
CA LEU A 317 -2.94 3.73 -32.27
C LEU A 317 -2.89 2.22 -32.48
N PRO A 318 -2.40 1.74 -33.65
CA PRO A 318 -2.16 0.33 -33.88
C PRO A 318 -1.24 -0.28 -32.80
N VAL A 319 -1.44 -1.55 -32.48
CA VAL A 319 -0.68 -2.25 -31.42
C VAL A 319 0.85 -2.14 -31.61
N GLN A 320 1.31 -2.09 -32.86
CA GLN A 320 2.74 -1.94 -33.18
C GLN A 320 3.33 -0.61 -32.69
N GLN A 321 2.48 0.38 -32.45
CA GLN A 321 2.84 1.73 -31.99
C GLN A 321 2.48 1.96 -30.52
N TYR A 322 2.26 0.92 -29.71
CA TYR A 322 1.83 1.06 -28.33
C TYR A 322 2.80 1.91 -27.47
N GLN A 323 4.09 1.97 -27.83
CA GLN A 323 5.09 2.81 -27.15
C GLN A 323 5.00 4.30 -27.53
N GLU A 324 4.26 4.63 -28.59
CA GLU A 324 3.99 6.00 -28.99
C GLU A 324 2.74 6.57 -28.27
N ILE A 325 1.91 5.70 -27.70
CA ILE A 325 0.71 6.11 -26.97
C ILE A 325 1.12 6.79 -25.67
N LYS A 326 0.77 8.06 -25.53
CA LYS A 326 0.90 8.82 -24.28
C LYS A 326 -0.44 9.40 -23.90
N TYR A 327 -0.75 9.32 -22.62
CA TYR A 327 -2.01 9.78 -22.07
C TYR A 327 -1.86 11.18 -21.47
N ASP A 328 -2.82 12.03 -21.80
CA ASP A 328 -3.01 13.35 -21.20
C ASP A 328 -3.86 13.22 -19.95
N LEU A 329 -3.69 14.12 -18.99
CA LEU A 329 -4.60 14.27 -17.85
C LEU A 329 -5.69 15.26 -18.22
N MET A 330 -6.94 14.80 -18.19
CA MET A 330 -8.13 15.54 -18.56
C MET A 330 -9.08 15.70 -17.39
N ARG A 331 -10.01 16.64 -17.46
CA ARG A 331 -11.18 16.71 -16.57
C ARG A 331 -12.41 17.18 -17.32
N ILE A 332 -13.57 16.86 -16.77
CA ILE A 332 -14.87 17.32 -17.25
C ILE A 332 -15.75 17.72 -16.05
N ALA A 333 -16.45 18.84 -16.17
CA ALA A 333 -17.39 19.27 -15.15
C ALA A 333 -18.65 18.37 -15.16
N PHE A 334 -19.22 18.14 -13.99
CA PHE A 334 -20.44 17.36 -13.81
C PHE A 334 -21.36 18.00 -12.77
N ASP A 335 -22.63 18.11 -13.11
CA ASP A 335 -23.69 18.52 -12.20
C ASP A 335 -24.55 17.30 -11.85
N GLU A 336 -24.44 16.81 -10.62
CA GLU A 336 -25.18 15.63 -10.16
C GLU A 336 -26.71 15.86 -10.17
N ALA A 337 -27.17 17.09 -9.89
CA ALA A 337 -28.59 17.38 -9.77
C ALA A 337 -29.32 17.31 -11.12
N SER A 338 -28.70 17.81 -12.18
CA SER A 338 -29.24 17.78 -13.55
C SER A 338 -28.74 16.58 -14.37
N GLY A 339 -27.64 15.94 -13.95
CA GLY A 339 -26.93 14.94 -14.72
C GLY A 339 -26.17 15.52 -15.93
N ALA A 340 -25.96 16.82 -15.98
CA ALA A 340 -25.33 17.51 -17.10
C ALA A 340 -23.79 17.45 -17.05
N TRP A 341 -23.18 17.30 -18.23
CA TRP A 341 -21.74 17.31 -18.43
C TRP A 341 -21.30 18.60 -19.13
N GLY A 342 -20.25 19.22 -18.60
CA GLY A 342 -19.58 20.36 -19.20
C GLY A 342 -18.73 20.00 -20.42
N ASP A 343 -17.75 20.85 -20.73
CA ASP A 343 -16.75 20.56 -21.74
C ASP A 343 -15.51 19.90 -21.13
N VAL A 344 -14.80 19.12 -21.96
CA VAL A 344 -13.55 18.48 -21.57
C VAL A 344 -12.44 19.53 -21.53
N GLU A 345 -11.69 19.56 -20.45
CA GLU A 345 -10.55 20.43 -20.25
C GLU A 345 -9.26 19.63 -20.13
N GLU A 346 -8.20 20.02 -20.81
CA GLU A 346 -6.86 19.48 -20.61
C GLU A 346 -6.25 20.08 -19.33
N VAL A 347 -5.87 19.23 -18.38
CA VAL A 347 -5.23 19.63 -17.12
C VAL A 347 -3.72 19.62 -17.26
N LEU A 348 -3.17 18.57 -17.89
CA LEU A 348 -1.74 18.41 -18.16
C LEU A 348 -1.54 17.57 -19.42
N SER A 349 -0.78 18.11 -20.38
CA SER A 349 -0.53 17.45 -21.66
C SER A 349 0.71 16.58 -21.65
N SER A 350 0.59 15.37 -22.18
CA SER A 350 1.71 14.48 -22.46
C SER A 350 2.70 15.07 -23.50
N LYS A 351 2.21 15.96 -24.38
CA LYS A 351 3.08 16.69 -25.31
C LYS A 351 4.00 17.66 -24.59
N THR A 352 3.52 18.29 -23.50
CA THR A 352 4.30 19.22 -22.70
C THR A 352 5.30 18.49 -21.82
N THR A 353 4.90 17.37 -21.20
CA THR A 353 5.74 16.61 -20.27
C THR A 353 6.71 15.65 -20.96
N GLY A 354 6.40 15.23 -22.19
CA GLY A 354 7.10 14.15 -22.88
C GLY A 354 6.77 12.75 -22.34
N LEU A 355 5.93 12.65 -21.30
CA LEU A 355 5.60 11.43 -20.58
C LEU A 355 4.11 11.14 -20.63
N SER A 356 3.74 9.88 -20.47
CA SER A 356 2.36 9.42 -20.28
C SER A 356 1.94 9.62 -18.82
N ILE A 357 0.66 9.91 -18.61
CA ILE A 357 0.08 10.21 -17.28
C ILE A 357 -0.94 9.13 -16.93
N ALA A 358 -0.93 8.65 -15.68
CA ALA A 358 -1.93 7.71 -15.19
C ALA A 358 -2.17 7.83 -13.68
N GLU A 359 -3.20 7.11 -13.21
CA GLU A 359 -3.54 6.95 -11.79
C GLU A 359 -3.77 8.28 -11.04
N PRO A 360 -4.54 9.25 -11.57
CA PRO A 360 -4.83 10.47 -10.83
C PRO A 360 -5.60 10.15 -9.53
N ARG A 361 -5.17 10.76 -8.42
CA ARG A 361 -5.84 10.69 -7.11
C ARG A 361 -5.82 12.04 -6.42
N ILE A 362 -6.99 12.63 -6.21
CA ILE A 362 -7.11 13.93 -5.57
C ILE A 362 -7.10 13.75 -4.05
N SER A 363 -6.38 14.62 -3.35
CA SER A 363 -6.38 14.64 -1.88
C SER A 363 -7.78 14.94 -1.33
N PRO A 364 -8.15 14.44 -0.14
CA PRO A 364 -9.50 14.62 0.42
C PRO A 364 -9.94 16.09 0.57
N ASP A 365 -8.98 17.00 0.72
CA ASP A 365 -9.23 18.45 0.81
C ASP A 365 -9.41 19.14 -0.56
N GLY A 366 -9.20 18.39 -1.66
CA GLY A 366 -9.35 18.90 -3.02
C GLY A 366 -8.20 19.78 -3.54
N ASN A 367 -7.12 19.96 -2.76
CA ASN A 367 -6.08 20.90 -3.11
C ASN A 367 -4.94 20.30 -3.94
N HIS A 368 -4.72 18.99 -3.83
CA HIS A 368 -3.59 18.32 -4.46
C HIS A 368 -4.04 17.13 -5.30
N LEU A 369 -3.33 16.89 -6.39
CA LEU A 369 -3.48 15.73 -7.24
C LEU A 369 -2.18 14.94 -7.27
N LEU A 370 -2.21 13.70 -6.83
CA LEU A 370 -1.12 12.74 -6.92
C LEU A 370 -1.35 11.87 -8.17
N PHE A 371 -0.32 11.66 -8.99
CA PHE A 371 -0.42 10.90 -10.24
C PHE A 371 0.94 10.31 -10.64
N CYS A 372 0.93 9.35 -11.57
CA CYS A 372 2.14 8.78 -12.15
C CYS A 372 2.49 9.44 -13.48
N MET A 373 3.79 9.64 -13.76
CA MET A 373 4.30 9.87 -15.11
C MET A 373 5.37 8.84 -15.45
N PHE A 374 5.36 8.37 -16.70
CA PHE A 374 6.21 7.28 -17.20
C PHE A 374 6.29 7.33 -18.74
N PRO A 375 7.17 6.57 -19.40
CA PRO A 375 7.46 6.72 -20.82
C PRO A 375 6.28 6.59 -21.76
N TYR A 376 5.38 5.62 -21.61
CA TYR A 376 4.30 5.35 -22.59
C TYR A 376 3.17 4.50 -22.02
N SER A 377 2.04 4.43 -22.74
CA SER A 377 0.85 3.65 -22.43
C SER A 377 0.13 4.10 -21.15
N SER A 378 -0.74 3.25 -20.57
CA SER A 378 -1.59 3.57 -19.43
C SER A 378 -1.23 2.84 -18.14
N PHE A 379 -0.19 1.97 -18.16
CA PHE A 379 0.06 1.05 -17.05
C PHE A 379 1.46 1.24 -16.42
N PRO A 380 1.57 2.07 -15.38
CA PRO A 380 2.86 2.47 -14.80
C PRO A 380 3.61 1.32 -14.11
N GLY A 381 2.90 0.39 -13.47
CA GLY A 381 3.49 -0.64 -12.62
C GLY A 381 4.45 -1.63 -13.29
N THR A 382 4.60 -1.58 -14.63
CA THR A 382 5.54 -2.43 -15.37
C THR A 382 6.77 -1.66 -15.86
N GLN A 383 6.77 -0.35 -15.75
CA GLN A 383 7.83 0.53 -16.24
C GLN A 383 8.68 1.02 -15.07
N PRO A 384 9.99 0.70 -15.05
CA PRO A 384 10.88 1.13 -13.95
C PRO A 384 10.97 2.65 -13.79
N GLU A 385 10.72 3.40 -14.87
CA GLU A 385 10.78 4.86 -14.90
C GLU A 385 9.48 5.52 -14.41
N SER A 386 8.52 4.75 -13.93
CA SER A 386 7.30 5.31 -13.35
C SER A 386 7.57 5.96 -12.02
N ASP A 387 7.30 7.24 -11.95
CA ASP A 387 7.45 8.10 -10.77
C ASP A 387 6.13 8.73 -10.34
N LEU A 388 6.03 9.04 -9.04
CA LEU A 388 4.94 9.83 -8.47
C LEU A 388 5.23 11.33 -8.62
N TYR A 389 4.20 12.05 -9.05
CA TYR A 389 4.17 13.51 -9.16
C TYR A 389 3.00 14.08 -8.37
N LEU A 390 3.19 15.28 -7.88
CA LEU A 390 2.18 16.04 -7.14
C LEU A 390 1.89 17.35 -7.86
N MET A 391 0.61 17.65 -8.08
CA MET A 391 0.13 18.93 -8.60
C MET A 391 -0.67 19.67 -7.54
N ASP A 392 -0.39 20.96 -7.34
CA ASP A 392 -1.28 21.90 -6.66
C ASP A 392 -2.41 22.29 -7.64
N LEU A 393 -3.64 21.88 -7.35
CA LEU A 393 -4.80 22.07 -8.25
C LEU A 393 -5.21 23.53 -8.37
N ARG A 394 -4.88 24.38 -7.42
CA ARG A 394 -5.16 25.82 -7.46
C ARG A 394 -4.22 26.56 -8.42
N THR A 395 -2.94 26.19 -8.40
CA THR A 395 -1.91 26.86 -9.22
C THR A 395 -1.57 26.10 -10.51
N LYS A 396 -1.98 24.84 -10.61
CA LYS A 396 -1.63 23.86 -11.64
C LYS A 396 -0.12 23.60 -11.77
N LYS A 397 0.67 24.02 -10.79
CA LYS A 397 2.09 23.66 -10.72
C LYS A 397 2.24 22.23 -10.25
N TYR A 398 3.13 21.48 -10.89
CA TYR A 398 3.43 20.10 -10.52
C TYR A 398 4.92 19.88 -10.36
N GLN A 399 5.27 18.86 -9.59
CA GLN A 399 6.66 18.48 -9.33
C GLN A 399 6.79 16.97 -9.14
N ARG A 400 7.94 16.42 -9.48
CA ARG A 400 8.33 15.06 -9.12
C ARG A 400 8.57 14.98 -7.61
N LEU A 401 8.13 13.90 -6.98
CA LEU A 401 8.33 13.70 -5.55
C LEU A 401 9.68 13.01 -5.28
N ASP A 402 10.79 13.77 -5.34
CA ASP A 402 12.15 13.21 -5.23
C ASP A 402 12.42 12.50 -3.90
N ALA A 403 11.84 12.96 -2.81
CA ALA A 403 11.95 12.29 -1.50
C ALA A 403 11.23 10.93 -1.46
N VAL A 404 10.26 10.72 -2.37
CA VAL A 404 9.37 9.54 -2.38
C VAL A 404 9.81 8.53 -3.43
N ASN A 405 10.22 8.99 -4.60
CA ASN A 405 10.57 8.17 -5.74
C ASN A 405 11.90 7.43 -5.57
N SER A 406 12.08 6.37 -6.32
CA SER A 406 13.30 5.57 -6.39
C SER A 406 13.77 5.43 -7.85
N ASN A 407 14.73 4.57 -8.10
CA ASN A 407 15.12 4.17 -9.45
C ASN A 407 14.32 2.97 -9.99
N ARG A 408 13.16 2.71 -9.41
CA ARG A 408 12.23 1.65 -9.79
C ARG A 408 10.82 2.20 -9.85
N SER A 409 9.88 1.38 -10.34
CA SER A 409 8.48 1.77 -10.49
C SER A 409 7.80 2.10 -9.16
N GLU A 410 7.18 3.28 -9.11
CA GLU A 410 6.19 3.71 -8.14
C GLU A 410 4.82 3.83 -8.82
N CYS A 411 3.76 3.27 -8.19
CA CYS A 411 2.41 3.22 -8.75
C CYS A 411 1.35 2.87 -7.70
N TRP A 412 0.09 2.81 -8.10
CA TRP A 412 -1.03 2.35 -7.26
C TRP A 412 -1.10 3.09 -5.92
N HIS A 413 -1.15 4.41 -5.97
CA HIS A 413 -1.19 5.24 -4.78
C HIS A 413 -2.62 5.56 -4.36
N SER A 414 -2.82 5.81 -3.04
CA SER A 414 -4.06 6.29 -2.46
C SER A 414 -3.82 7.16 -1.25
N TRP A 415 -4.72 8.13 -1.00
CA TRP A 415 -4.68 9.01 0.14
C TRP A 415 -5.34 8.40 1.38
N SER A 416 -4.87 8.78 2.56
CA SER A 416 -5.61 8.61 3.81
C SER A 416 -6.79 9.56 3.90
N SER A 417 -7.77 9.22 4.74
CA SER A 417 -8.99 10.03 4.92
C SER A 417 -8.71 11.46 5.39
N ASN A 418 -7.63 11.68 6.13
CA ASN A 418 -7.22 12.99 6.60
C ASN A 418 -6.28 13.74 5.64
N GLY A 419 -5.88 13.13 4.51
CA GLY A 419 -5.00 13.74 3.53
C GLY A 419 -3.56 14.00 4.01
N ARG A 420 -3.16 13.43 5.16
CA ARG A 420 -1.80 13.58 5.73
C ARG A 420 -0.88 12.41 5.42
N TRP A 421 -1.43 11.36 4.85
CA TRP A 421 -0.69 10.17 4.45
C TRP A 421 -1.12 9.75 3.06
N PHE A 422 -0.19 9.18 2.34
CA PHE A 422 -0.53 8.36 1.19
C PHE A 422 0.29 7.08 1.21
N VAL A 423 -0.28 6.04 0.66
CA VAL A 423 0.36 4.74 0.45
C VAL A 423 0.50 4.50 -1.04
N PHE A 424 1.55 3.81 -1.44
CA PHE A 424 1.81 3.46 -2.84
C PHE A 424 2.56 2.14 -2.94
N SER A 425 2.50 1.53 -4.11
CA SER A 425 3.25 0.32 -4.44
C SER A 425 4.57 0.68 -5.09
N SER A 426 5.69 0.12 -4.59
CA SER A 426 7.02 0.33 -5.15
C SER A 426 7.75 -0.98 -5.35
N LYS A 427 8.58 -1.04 -6.39
CA LYS A 427 9.50 -2.14 -6.68
C LYS A 427 10.91 -1.89 -6.18
N ARG A 428 11.16 -0.86 -5.37
CA ARG A 428 12.50 -0.44 -4.93
C ARG A 428 13.30 -1.50 -4.19
N ARG A 429 12.64 -2.50 -3.57
CA ARG A 429 13.32 -3.53 -2.80
C ARG A 429 14.10 -4.51 -3.70
N ASP A 430 13.47 -5.02 -4.76
CA ASP A 430 14.02 -6.11 -5.59
C ASP A 430 13.91 -5.87 -7.11
N GLY A 431 13.25 -4.80 -7.52
CA GLY A 431 12.96 -4.47 -8.93
C GLY A 431 11.87 -5.32 -9.58
N LEU A 432 11.31 -6.31 -8.88
CA LEU A 432 10.35 -7.28 -9.41
C LEU A 432 8.98 -7.18 -8.77
N LEU A 433 8.94 -7.22 -7.43
CA LEU A 433 7.72 -7.35 -6.66
C LEU A 433 7.35 -6.01 -6.02
N THR A 434 6.13 -5.57 -6.27
CA THR A 434 5.61 -4.36 -5.61
C THR A 434 5.39 -4.62 -4.12
N ARG A 435 5.80 -3.64 -3.30
CA ARG A 435 5.59 -3.61 -1.86
C ARG A 435 4.94 -2.29 -1.46
N PRO A 436 4.09 -2.25 -0.41
CA PRO A 436 3.44 -1.02 0.02
C PRO A 436 4.39 -0.16 0.86
N TYR A 437 4.51 1.11 0.46
CA TYR A 437 5.26 2.15 1.17
C TYR A 437 4.33 3.29 1.54
N PHE A 438 4.57 3.90 2.70
CA PHE A 438 3.81 5.03 3.21
C PHE A 438 4.68 6.28 3.23
N SER A 439 4.12 7.40 2.84
CA SER A 439 4.76 8.71 2.98
C SER A 439 3.86 9.66 3.77
N TYR A 440 4.48 10.40 4.68
CA TYR A 440 3.84 11.52 5.34
C TYR A 440 3.76 12.70 4.40
N PHE A 441 2.61 13.36 4.40
CA PHE A 441 2.34 14.58 3.66
C PHE A 441 2.00 15.69 4.65
N ASP A 442 2.92 16.61 4.85
CA ASP A 442 2.80 17.63 5.89
C ASP A 442 1.83 18.77 5.53
N SER A 443 1.61 19.68 6.48
CA SER A 443 0.72 20.82 6.28
C SER A 443 1.27 21.87 5.31
N GLN A 444 2.54 21.76 4.93
CA GLN A 444 3.20 22.65 3.96
C GLN A 444 3.15 22.08 2.54
N GLY A 445 2.53 20.90 2.36
CA GLY A 445 2.43 20.24 1.07
C GLY A 445 3.70 19.51 0.64
N GLN A 446 4.55 19.10 1.60
CA GLN A 446 5.76 18.34 1.34
C GLN A 446 5.54 16.85 1.65
N ALA A 447 5.97 15.99 0.75
CA ALA A 447 6.03 14.55 0.96
C ALA A 447 7.40 14.16 1.55
N HIS A 448 7.38 13.30 2.56
CA HIS A 448 8.57 12.86 3.29
C HIS A 448 9.08 11.50 2.79
N LYS A 449 10.33 11.14 3.16
CA LYS A 449 10.91 9.83 2.88
C LYS A 449 9.95 8.72 3.27
N PRO A 450 9.62 7.79 2.37
CA PRO A 450 8.66 6.74 2.66
C PRO A 450 9.28 5.60 3.47
N PHE A 451 8.42 4.89 4.20
CA PHE A 451 8.77 3.66 4.91
C PHE A 451 7.94 2.48 4.44
N LEU A 452 8.53 1.29 4.45
CA LEU A 452 7.88 0.02 4.09
C LEU A 452 6.84 -0.37 5.13
N LEU A 453 5.73 -0.99 4.72
CA LEU A 453 4.71 -1.53 5.63
C LEU A 453 5.37 -2.42 6.69
N PRO A 454 5.23 -2.09 7.98
CA PRO A 454 5.85 -2.86 9.06
C PRO A 454 5.37 -4.30 9.14
N GLN A 455 6.29 -5.22 9.37
CA GLN A 455 6.04 -6.64 9.59
C GLN A 455 6.79 -7.10 10.85
N LYS A 456 6.35 -8.18 11.47
CA LYS A 456 6.99 -8.73 12.67
C LYS A 456 8.44 -9.20 12.41
N ASP A 457 8.71 -9.71 11.22
CA ASP A 457 10.03 -9.96 10.67
C ASP A 457 10.00 -9.51 9.21
N PRO A 458 10.26 -8.22 8.94
CA PRO A 458 10.08 -7.67 7.61
C PRO A 458 11.04 -8.26 6.59
N ALA A 459 12.29 -8.58 6.98
CA ALA A 459 13.25 -9.16 6.06
C ALA A 459 12.78 -10.55 5.61
N ASP A 460 12.48 -11.46 6.56
CA ASP A 460 12.00 -12.80 6.24
C ASP A 460 10.66 -12.77 5.49
N PHE A 461 9.71 -11.93 5.94
CA PHE A 461 8.40 -11.80 5.31
C PHE A 461 8.50 -11.39 3.83
N TYR A 462 9.24 -10.33 3.53
CA TYR A 462 9.31 -9.81 2.16
C TYR A 462 10.20 -10.64 1.25
N ASP A 463 11.24 -11.29 1.78
CA ASP A 463 12.12 -12.16 1.01
C ASP A 463 11.45 -13.51 0.69
N SER A 464 10.60 -14.01 1.60
CA SER A 464 9.88 -15.28 1.41
C SER A 464 8.56 -15.13 0.64
N LEU A 465 7.99 -13.90 0.53
CA LEU A 465 6.71 -13.67 -0.12
C LEU A 465 6.85 -13.54 -1.65
N PRO A 466 6.50 -14.57 -2.44
CA PRO A 466 6.63 -14.53 -3.90
C PRO A 466 5.53 -13.71 -4.59
N GLN A 467 4.61 -13.14 -3.83
CA GLN A 467 3.48 -12.36 -4.32
C GLN A 467 3.78 -10.86 -4.31
N MET A 468 3.33 -10.17 -5.35
CA MET A 468 3.21 -8.71 -5.33
C MET A 468 2.10 -8.29 -4.38
N ILE A 469 2.30 -7.16 -3.70
CA ILE A 469 1.28 -6.44 -2.96
C ILE A 469 1.02 -5.14 -3.72
N ASN A 470 -0.19 -4.98 -4.26
CA ASN A 470 -0.54 -3.80 -5.05
C ASN A 470 -1.96 -3.29 -4.77
N LEU A 471 -2.33 -2.16 -5.36
CA LEU A 471 -3.59 -1.48 -5.10
C LEU A 471 -3.83 -1.24 -3.60
N PRO A 472 -2.87 -0.67 -2.86
CA PRO A 472 -3.10 -0.39 -1.46
C PRO A 472 -4.07 0.78 -1.30
N GLU A 473 -5.12 0.60 -0.50
CA GLU A 473 -6.04 1.67 -0.10
C GLU A 473 -6.17 1.73 1.41
N LEU A 474 -6.04 2.95 1.95
CA LEU A 474 -6.23 3.22 3.37
C LEU A 474 -7.73 3.29 3.69
N VAL A 475 -8.14 2.68 4.80
CA VAL A 475 -9.54 2.68 5.27
C VAL A 475 -9.61 2.92 6.77
N THR A 476 -10.66 3.61 7.19
CA THR A 476 -10.83 4.10 8.58
C THR A 476 -11.10 3.00 9.58
N GLY A 477 -11.56 1.83 9.15
CA GLY A 477 -11.89 0.69 9.99
C GLY A 477 -11.81 -0.65 9.26
N PRO A 478 -12.09 -1.76 9.94
CA PRO A 478 -12.09 -3.07 9.32
C PRO A 478 -13.27 -3.22 8.35
N VAL A 479 -13.01 -3.81 7.19
CA VAL A 479 -14.06 -4.17 6.21
C VAL A 479 -14.95 -5.25 6.84
N PRO A 480 -16.27 -5.02 6.95
CA PRO A 480 -17.16 -5.92 7.68
C PRO A 480 -17.56 -7.17 6.89
N TYR A 481 -17.12 -7.29 5.65
CA TYR A 481 -17.51 -8.36 4.73
C TYR A 481 -16.43 -9.44 4.66
N GLY A 482 -16.76 -10.66 5.04
CA GLY A 482 -15.84 -11.78 4.99
C GLY A 482 -15.90 -12.58 3.69
N GLN A 483 -15.01 -13.55 3.55
CA GLN A 483 -14.82 -14.37 2.36
C GLN A 483 -16.12 -15.01 1.83
N ARG A 484 -16.99 -15.54 2.70
CA ARG A 484 -18.27 -16.13 2.30
C ARG A 484 -19.19 -15.15 1.58
N THR A 485 -19.22 -13.91 2.01
CA THR A 485 -20.03 -12.83 1.42
C THR A 485 -19.58 -12.56 -0.01
N TRP A 486 -18.29 -12.37 -0.21
CA TRP A 486 -17.71 -12.11 -1.53
C TRP A 486 -17.87 -13.30 -2.47
N PHE A 487 -17.62 -14.52 -2.01
CA PHE A 487 -17.84 -15.72 -2.83
C PHE A 487 -19.30 -15.87 -3.26
N LYS A 488 -20.25 -15.68 -2.32
CA LYS A 488 -21.68 -15.72 -2.65
C LYS A 488 -22.02 -14.69 -3.72
N ALA A 489 -21.50 -13.47 -3.61
CA ALA A 489 -21.73 -12.40 -4.57
C ALA A 489 -21.11 -12.69 -5.95
N MET A 490 -19.89 -13.24 -6.00
CA MET A 490 -19.22 -13.57 -7.27
C MET A 490 -19.97 -14.59 -8.14
N PHE A 491 -20.74 -15.49 -7.52
CA PHE A 491 -21.49 -16.55 -8.18
C PHE A 491 -23.01 -16.36 -8.06
N ALA A 492 -23.46 -15.21 -7.57
CA ALA A 492 -24.87 -14.87 -7.53
C ALA A 492 -25.39 -14.60 -8.96
N PRO A 493 -26.70 -14.81 -9.21
CA PRO A 493 -27.31 -14.31 -10.43
C PRO A 493 -27.07 -12.81 -10.57
N GLU A 494 -26.57 -12.41 -11.72
CA GLU A 494 -26.23 -11.01 -12.01
C GLU A 494 -27.49 -10.20 -12.27
N HIS A 495 -27.53 -8.98 -11.72
CA HIS A 495 -28.49 -7.97 -12.16
C HIS A 495 -28.04 -7.44 -13.53
N ARG A 496 -28.85 -7.64 -14.55
CA ARG A 496 -28.59 -7.07 -15.88
C ARG A 496 -28.85 -5.56 -15.85
N VAL A 497 -27.81 -4.82 -16.11
CA VAL A 497 -27.90 -3.36 -16.23
C VAL A 497 -28.60 -2.99 -17.53
N VAL A 498 -29.58 -2.12 -17.44
CA VAL A 498 -30.26 -1.55 -18.63
C VAL A 498 -29.43 -0.36 -19.12
N PRO A 499 -28.94 -0.35 -20.38
CA PRO A 499 -28.32 0.85 -20.95
C PRO A 499 -29.40 1.96 -20.99
N LYS A 500 -29.10 3.12 -20.40
CA LYS A 500 -29.94 4.31 -20.60
C LYS A 500 -29.66 4.80 -22.02
N GLN A 501 -30.63 4.66 -22.91
CA GLN A 501 -30.53 5.17 -24.27
C GLN A 501 -30.38 6.69 -24.20
N SER A 502 -29.18 7.20 -24.49
CA SER A 502 -29.04 8.55 -25.02
C SER A 502 -29.66 8.50 -26.41
N GLY A 503 -30.55 9.44 -26.74
CA GLY A 503 -31.35 9.41 -27.98
C GLY A 503 -30.56 9.56 -29.28
N GLU A 504 -29.59 8.69 -29.53
CA GLU A 504 -28.97 8.45 -30.82
C GLU A 504 -28.47 7.01 -30.85
N THR A 505 -29.02 6.23 -31.78
CA THR A 505 -28.64 4.87 -32.07
C THR A 505 -27.20 4.81 -32.60
N SER A 506 -26.28 4.26 -31.81
CA SER A 506 -25.08 3.69 -32.39
C SER A 506 -25.18 2.18 -32.26
N ASP A 507 -25.25 1.49 -33.39
CA ASP A 507 -25.12 0.05 -33.51
C ASP A 507 -23.84 -0.39 -32.78
N ALA A 508 -23.98 -1.17 -31.71
CA ALA A 508 -22.88 -1.85 -31.09
C ALA A 508 -22.31 -2.87 -32.10
N PRO A 509 -21.02 -2.89 -32.40
CA PRO A 509 -20.47 -3.94 -33.22
C PRO A 509 -20.64 -5.28 -32.50
N ALA A 510 -21.17 -6.23 -33.25
CA ALA A 510 -21.31 -7.63 -32.86
C ALA A 510 -19.96 -8.13 -32.29
N SER A 511 -20.06 -8.99 -31.28
CA SER A 511 -18.93 -9.69 -30.66
C SER A 511 -17.92 -10.17 -31.70
N MET A 512 -16.80 -9.49 -31.78
CA MET A 512 -15.67 -10.02 -32.54
C MET A 512 -15.06 -11.15 -31.72
N GLY A 513 -14.99 -12.31 -32.35
CA GLY A 513 -14.44 -13.55 -31.81
C GLY A 513 -13.03 -13.34 -31.26
N GLU A 514 -12.69 -14.14 -30.27
CA GLU A 514 -11.36 -14.22 -29.70
C GLU A 514 -10.30 -14.30 -30.81
N PRO A 515 -9.24 -13.50 -30.76
CA PRO A 515 -8.08 -13.78 -31.60
C PRO A 515 -7.45 -15.06 -31.08
N GLY A 516 -7.42 -16.08 -31.93
CA GLY A 516 -6.86 -17.39 -31.65
C GLY A 516 -5.50 -17.30 -31.01
N SER A 517 -5.30 -18.09 -29.97
CA SER A 517 -3.97 -18.36 -29.41
C SER A 517 -3.06 -18.87 -30.53
N PRO A 518 -1.87 -18.34 -30.69
CA PRO A 518 -0.86 -19.04 -31.45
C PRO A 518 -0.49 -20.29 -30.67
N MET A 519 -0.64 -21.43 -31.32
CA MET A 519 -0.06 -22.70 -30.91
C MET A 519 1.48 -22.59 -30.90
N ASN A 520 2.03 -23.24 -29.92
CA ASN A 520 3.37 -23.66 -29.55
C ASN A 520 4.02 -22.89 -28.43
#